data_a34d7e101f0e5e45ca4d3276180736d3
#
_entry.id   a34d7e101f0e5e45ca4d3276180736d3
#
_cell.length_a   1.000
_cell.length_b   1.000
_cell.length_c   1.000
_cell.angle_alpha   90.00
_cell.angle_beta   90.00
_cell.angle_gamma   90.00
#
_symmetry.space_group_name_H-M   'P 1'
#
loop_
_entity.id
_entity.type
_entity.pdbx_description
1 polymer ?
#
loop_
_entity_poly.entity_id
_entity_poly.type
_entity_poly.pdbx_seq_one_letter_code
_entity_poly.pdbx_strand_id
1 'polypeptide(L)'
;MDKRPPYITGEGVASFHQNFDVSWGHDHVLALGHGGTRIQLTMDEHSVWIRVFSNEIEAPERDSTAVVTTYYLHSHTPLHDEVDFEFLGGSKKTILQTNVYTNGVGGREQRIHLWFDPTSDFHSYSILWNHYQLVFYIDNIPIRVFKNNTRLGVGYPTQGMMIEGLYGMEKEGPFKAIYEGFKIEGCPSEGPIISQECETSKYWWNGEKFRQLDPVQQRAYENVRRKYVNYDYCNDRWRYPEAPLECQEK
;
A
#
# COMPACT_ATOMS: atom_id res chain seq x y z
N MET A 1 -13.61 20.69 26.01
CA MET A 1 -12.33 20.96 25.36
C MET A 1 -11.74 19.61 24.97
N ASP A 2 -11.94 19.26 23.71
CA ASP A 2 -11.49 17.98 23.15
C ASP A 2 -9.96 18.08 22.91
N LYS A 3 -9.21 17.41 23.80
CA LYS A 3 -7.75 17.31 23.65
C LYS A 3 -7.43 16.07 22.80
N ARG A 4 -7.69 16.15 21.52
CA ARG A 4 -7.08 15.21 20.59
C ARG A 4 -5.58 15.57 20.48
N PRO A 5 -4.66 14.57 20.61
CA PRO A 5 -3.24 14.81 20.40
C PRO A 5 -3.00 15.21 18.91
N PRO A 6 -1.87 15.82 18.60
CA PRO A 6 -1.58 16.30 17.24
C PRO A 6 -1.23 15.11 16.33
N TYR A 7 -2.22 14.38 15.90
CA TYR A 7 -2.10 13.62 14.67
C TYR A 7 -2.60 14.50 13.55
N ILE A 8 -2.06 14.32 12.39
CA ILE A 8 -2.49 15.00 11.17
C ILE A 8 -3.92 14.55 10.86
N THR A 9 -4.90 15.16 11.52
CA THR A 9 -6.32 15.03 11.20
C THR A 9 -6.70 16.23 10.35
N GLY A 10 -6.41 16.15 9.05
CA GLY A 10 -6.98 17.09 8.11
C GLY A 10 -8.42 16.68 7.79
N GLU A 11 -9.43 17.35 8.33
CA GLU A 11 -10.73 17.45 7.65
C GLU A 11 -10.53 18.34 6.42
N GLY A 12 -10.16 17.71 5.32
CA GLY A 12 -9.89 18.37 4.04
C GLY A 12 -8.83 17.60 3.27
N VAL A 13 -8.88 17.68 1.96
CA VAL A 13 -7.82 17.11 1.11
C VAL A 13 -6.56 17.93 1.34
N ALA A 14 -5.58 17.36 2.04
CA ALA A 14 -4.29 18.00 2.27
C ALA A 14 -3.58 18.21 0.93
N SER A 15 -2.89 19.35 0.78
CA SER A 15 -1.97 19.50 -0.35
C SER A 15 -0.78 18.54 -0.17
N PHE A 16 -0.23 18.08 -1.29
CA PHE A 16 0.97 17.22 -1.26
C PHE A 16 2.06 17.80 -0.37
N HIS A 17 2.43 19.05 -0.60
CA HIS A 17 3.54 19.72 0.11
C HIS A 17 3.28 20.02 1.60
N GLN A 18 2.09 19.74 2.14
CA GLN A 18 1.85 19.86 3.58
C GLN A 18 2.47 18.69 4.36
N ASN A 19 2.58 17.52 3.73
CA ASN A 19 2.98 16.29 4.40
C ASN A 19 4.09 15.53 3.65
N PHE A 20 4.44 15.96 2.45
CA PHE A 20 5.36 15.24 1.57
C PHE A 20 6.30 16.17 0.83
N ASP A 21 7.48 15.66 0.56
CA ASP A 21 8.50 16.31 -0.25
C ASP A 21 8.90 15.43 -1.43
N VAL A 22 9.30 16.06 -2.53
CA VAL A 22 9.93 15.36 -3.63
C VAL A 22 11.41 15.20 -3.29
N SER A 23 11.85 14.00 -2.99
CA SER A 23 13.24 13.73 -2.63
C SER A 23 14.15 13.60 -3.87
N TRP A 24 13.56 13.30 -5.02
CA TRP A 24 14.28 13.09 -6.28
C TRP A 24 13.32 13.19 -7.48
N GLY A 25 13.81 13.50 -8.70
CA GLY A 25 13.00 13.55 -9.92
C GLY A 25 12.02 14.73 -9.96
N HIS A 26 12.40 15.90 -9.47
CA HIS A 26 11.54 17.10 -9.41
C HIS A 26 10.94 17.51 -10.74
N ASP A 27 11.64 17.29 -11.84
CA ASP A 27 11.23 17.58 -13.22
C ASP A 27 10.17 16.60 -13.76
N HIS A 28 9.96 15.49 -13.09
CA HIS A 28 8.96 14.46 -13.41
C HIS A 28 7.72 14.52 -12.52
N VAL A 29 7.70 15.42 -11.55
CA VAL A 29 6.58 15.58 -10.60
C VAL A 29 5.86 16.90 -10.87
N LEU A 30 4.59 16.83 -11.26
CA LEU A 30 3.75 18.00 -11.50
C LEU A 30 2.63 18.06 -10.45
N ALA A 31 2.62 19.13 -9.66
CA ALA A 31 1.51 19.42 -8.77
C ALA A 31 0.30 19.93 -9.57
N LEU A 32 -0.86 19.32 -9.38
CA LEU A 32 -2.12 19.62 -10.04
C LEU A 32 -3.18 20.03 -9.01
N GLY A 33 -4.22 20.73 -9.50
CA GLY A 33 -5.34 21.18 -8.67
C GLY A 33 -5.00 22.39 -7.78
N HIS A 34 -6.02 22.92 -7.09
CA HIS A 34 -5.85 24.03 -6.16
C HIS A 34 -5.02 23.58 -4.95
N GLY A 35 -3.87 24.24 -4.74
CA GLY A 35 -2.98 23.96 -3.59
C GLY A 35 -2.18 22.64 -3.70
N GLY A 36 -2.08 22.03 -4.89
CA GLY A 36 -1.29 20.79 -5.05
C GLY A 36 -1.94 19.57 -4.38
N THR A 37 -3.26 19.47 -4.45
CA THR A 37 -4.01 18.32 -3.91
C THR A 37 -3.88 17.06 -4.74
N ARG A 38 -3.34 17.20 -5.94
CA ARG A 38 -2.99 16.11 -6.87
C ARG A 38 -1.54 16.23 -7.28
N ILE A 39 -0.94 15.12 -7.58
CA ILE A 39 0.35 15.09 -8.28
C ILE A 39 0.28 14.13 -9.45
N GLN A 40 0.92 14.51 -10.53
CA GLN A 40 1.17 13.66 -11.67
C GLN A 40 2.63 13.28 -11.70
N LEU A 41 2.90 11.99 -11.81
CA LEU A 41 4.21 11.46 -12.12
C LEU A 41 4.28 11.17 -13.60
N THR A 42 5.36 11.60 -14.23
CA THR A 42 5.64 11.32 -15.62
C THR A 42 6.93 10.56 -15.73
N MET A 43 6.93 9.45 -16.45
CA MET A 43 8.14 8.72 -16.79
C MET A 43 8.39 8.74 -18.29
N ASP A 44 9.62 8.97 -18.65
CA ASP A 44 10.17 8.89 -20.00
C ASP A 44 11.40 7.98 -20.03
N GLU A 45 12.04 7.87 -21.17
CA GLU A 45 13.22 7.03 -21.40
C GLU A 45 14.45 7.40 -20.54
N HIS A 46 14.42 8.56 -19.87
CA HIS A 46 15.52 9.07 -19.03
C HIS A 46 15.22 8.96 -17.54
N SER A 47 13.98 8.68 -17.17
CA SER A 47 13.54 8.60 -15.77
C SER A 47 13.41 7.15 -15.30
N VAL A 48 14.36 6.70 -14.48
CA VAL A 48 14.40 5.29 -14.02
C VAL A 48 13.62 5.10 -12.72
N TRP A 49 13.49 6.13 -11.86
CA TRP A 49 12.83 6.03 -10.55
C TRP A 49 12.23 7.36 -10.09
N ILE A 50 10.96 7.37 -9.68
CA ILE A 50 10.30 8.52 -9.03
C ILE A 50 9.58 8.02 -7.78
N ARG A 51 9.78 8.70 -6.65
CA ARG A 51 9.11 8.41 -5.38
C ARG A 51 8.00 9.40 -5.11
N VAL A 52 6.79 8.93 -4.87
CA VAL A 52 5.65 9.76 -4.48
C VAL A 52 4.58 8.98 -3.71
N PHE A 53 3.70 9.71 -3.05
CA PHE A 53 2.85 9.25 -1.94
C PHE A 53 1.40 9.59 -2.18
N SER A 54 0.47 8.60 -2.16
CA SER A 54 -0.95 8.91 -2.33
C SER A 54 -1.89 7.76 -1.96
N ASN A 55 -3.15 8.07 -1.70
CA ASN A 55 -4.21 7.10 -1.42
C ASN A 55 -5.12 6.82 -2.62
N GLU A 56 -5.05 7.63 -3.68
CA GLU A 56 -5.88 7.47 -4.88
C GLU A 56 -5.01 7.53 -6.13
N ILE A 57 -5.10 6.52 -6.98
CA ILE A 57 -4.20 6.32 -8.12
C ILE A 57 -5.01 6.09 -9.38
N GLU A 58 -4.68 6.81 -10.44
CA GLU A 58 -5.07 6.53 -11.81
C GLU A 58 -3.87 5.91 -12.54
N ALA A 59 -4.03 4.67 -13.01
CA ALA A 59 -2.97 3.95 -13.69
C ALA A 59 -2.73 4.47 -15.12
N PRO A 60 -1.55 4.20 -15.73
CA PRO A 60 -1.26 4.66 -17.08
C PRO A 60 -2.23 4.10 -18.12
N GLU A 61 -2.75 4.97 -19.00
CA GLU A 61 -3.43 4.57 -20.22
C GLU A 61 -2.46 3.88 -21.20
N ARG A 62 -2.95 3.02 -22.08
CA ARG A 62 -2.26 2.25 -23.12
C ARG A 62 -1.70 0.91 -22.65
N ASP A 63 -1.07 0.17 -23.58
CA ASP A 63 -0.25 -1.00 -23.26
C ASP A 63 0.94 -0.58 -22.40
N SER A 64 0.76 -0.78 -21.09
CA SER A 64 1.73 -0.47 -20.04
C SER A 64 2.49 -1.73 -19.56
N THR A 65 2.61 -2.75 -20.40
CA THR A 65 3.41 -3.95 -20.09
C THR A 65 4.82 -3.53 -19.68
N ALA A 66 5.34 -4.09 -18.58
CA ALA A 66 6.62 -3.75 -17.97
C ALA A 66 6.66 -2.36 -17.26
N VAL A 67 5.52 -1.68 -17.10
CA VAL A 67 5.40 -0.50 -16.25
C VAL A 67 4.85 -0.94 -14.90
N VAL A 68 5.47 -0.48 -13.82
CA VAL A 68 5.00 -0.72 -12.44
C VAL A 68 4.82 0.61 -11.74
N THR A 69 3.63 0.84 -11.22
CA THR A 69 3.31 1.98 -10.37
C THR A 69 3.07 1.46 -8.96
N THR A 70 3.69 2.04 -7.94
CA THR A 70 3.58 1.54 -6.57
C THR A 70 3.13 2.62 -5.60
N TYR A 71 2.54 2.14 -4.52
CA TYR A 71 2.28 2.86 -3.28
C TYR A 71 2.63 1.93 -2.13
N TYR A 72 3.55 2.30 -1.27
CA TYR A 72 4.06 1.41 -0.25
C TYR A 72 4.48 2.13 1.04
N LEU A 73 4.54 1.36 2.12
CA LEU A 73 5.13 1.74 3.40
C LEU A 73 6.49 1.05 3.51
N HIS A 74 7.53 1.79 3.87
CA HIS A 74 8.89 1.27 3.94
C HIS A 74 9.64 1.83 5.16
N SER A 75 10.35 0.97 5.89
CA SER A 75 11.27 1.38 6.94
C SER A 75 12.69 1.49 6.38
N HIS A 76 13.35 2.62 6.62
CA HIS A 76 14.70 2.90 6.10
C HIS A 76 15.80 2.20 6.93
N THR A 77 15.74 0.88 6.99
CA THR A 77 16.73 0.04 7.68
C THR A 77 17.29 -1.02 6.74
N PRO A 78 18.52 -1.54 6.96
CA PRO A 78 19.07 -2.62 6.13
C PRO A 78 18.21 -3.89 6.11
N LEU A 79 17.52 -4.18 7.22
CA LEU A 79 16.55 -5.25 7.35
C LEU A 79 15.15 -4.63 7.45
N HIS A 80 14.72 -4.01 6.34
CA HIS A 80 13.49 -3.23 6.29
C HIS A 80 12.23 -4.09 6.43
N ASP A 81 11.20 -3.45 6.97
CA ASP A 81 9.82 -3.88 6.79
C ASP A 81 9.20 -3.07 5.64
N GLU A 82 8.35 -3.70 4.82
CA GLU A 82 7.71 -3.04 3.69
C GLU A 82 6.32 -3.63 3.43
N VAL A 83 5.41 -2.80 2.96
CA VAL A 83 4.01 -3.16 2.69
C VAL A 83 3.57 -2.48 1.40
N ASP A 84 3.29 -3.27 0.36
CA ASP A 84 3.21 -2.78 -1.01
C ASP A 84 1.85 -2.94 -1.65
N PHE A 85 1.42 -1.88 -2.35
CA PHE A 85 0.55 -1.97 -3.52
C PHE A 85 1.40 -1.74 -4.77
N GLU A 86 1.34 -2.67 -5.72
CA GLU A 86 2.06 -2.62 -6.98
C GLU A 86 1.09 -2.81 -8.14
N PHE A 87 0.95 -1.79 -8.98
CA PHE A 87 0.14 -1.84 -10.18
C PHE A 87 1.01 -2.31 -11.33
N LEU A 88 0.88 -3.58 -11.69
CA LEU A 88 1.61 -4.19 -12.77
C LEU A 88 0.87 -3.92 -14.07
N GLY A 89 1.44 -3.08 -14.90
CA GLY A 89 0.90 -2.76 -16.20
C GLY A 89 0.87 -3.96 -17.15
N GLY A 90 -0.08 -3.99 -18.04
CA GLY A 90 -0.26 -5.06 -19.00
C GLY A 90 -0.88 -4.58 -20.32
N SER A 91 -0.86 -5.43 -21.34
CA SER A 91 -1.40 -5.10 -22.67
C SER A 91 -2.92 -4.97 -22.71
N LYS A 92 -3.62 -5.55 -21.73
CA LYS A 92 -5.09 -5.55 -21.69
C LYS A 92 -5.68 -5.20 -20.33
N LYS A 93 -4.97 -5.47 -19.25
CA LYS A 93 -5.46 -5.26 -17.87
C LYS A 93 -4.27 -5.01 -16.94
N THR A 94 -4.45 -4.07 -16.06
CA THR A 94 -3.59 -3.89 -14.89
C THR A 94 -3.89 -4.97 -13.87
N ILE A 95 -2.84 -5.55 -13.31
CA ILE A 95 -2.92 -6.49 -12.18
C ILE A 95 -2.42 -5.75 -10.95
N LEU A 96 -3.19 -5.78 -9.88
CA LEU A 96 -2.74 -5.30 -8.60
C LEU A 96 -2.03 -6.42 -7.84
N GLN A 97 -0.77 -6.21 -7.53
CA GLN A 97 0.01 -7.06 -6.63
C GLN A 97 0.11 -6.39 -5.27
N THR A 98 0.08 -7.18 -4.22
CA THR A 98 0.42 -6.73 -2.86
C THR A 98 1.52 -7.61 -2.31
N ASN A 99 2.43 -7.02 -1.53
CA ASN A 99 3.49 -7.77 -0.86
C ASN A 99 3.68 -7.30 0.58
N VAL A 100 4.35 -8.10 1.39
CA VAL A 100 4.72 -7.78 2.77
C VAL A 100 6.13 -8.27 3.02
N TYR A 101 7.01 -7.36 3.38
CA TYR A 101 8.38 -7.66 3.82
C TYR A 101 8.47 -7.53 5.34
N THR A 102 9.23 -8.41 5.93
CA THR A 102 9.61 -8.36 7.34
C THR A 102 11.08 -8.68 7.48
N ASN A 103 11.85 -7.78 8.11
CA ASN A 103 13.29 -7.92 8.24
C ASN A 103 13.99 -8.18 6.89
N GLY A 104 13.62 -7.46 5.84
CA GLY A 104 14.17 -7.60 4.50
C GLY A 104 13.71 -8.85 3.72
N VAL A 105 12.81 -9.66 4.28
CA VAL A 105 12.31 -10.89 3.65
C VAL A 105 10.88 -10.68 3.15
N GLY A 106 10.72 -10.62 1.85
CA GLY A 106 9.44 -10.57 1.13
C GLY A 106 8.99 -11.95 0.65
N GLY A 107 8.52 -12.01 -0.59
CA GLY A 107 8.11 -13.28 -1.20
C GLY A 107 6.69 -13.67 -0.84
N ARG A 108 5.87 -12.71 -0.41
CA ARG A 108 4.49 -12.91 0.03
C ARG A 108 3.49 -12.27 -0.94
N GLU A 109 3.77 -12.36 -2.23
CA GLU A 109 2.94 -11.71 -3.25
C GLU A 109 1.55 -12.34 -3.36
N GLN A 110 0.53 -11.50 -3.43
CA GLN A 110 -0.81 -11.86 -3.90
C GLN A 110 -1.18 -10.95 -5.06
N ARG A 111 -1.71 -11.52 -6.15
CA ARG A 111 -2.13 -10.79 -7.36
C ARG A 111 -3.62 -10.87 -7.54
N ILE A 112 -4.21 -9.74 -7.92
CA ILE A 112 -5.64 -9.54 -8.02
C ILE A 112 -5.95 -8.92 -9.36
N HIS A 113 -6.88 -9.52 -10.11
CA HIS A 113 -7.54 -8.84 -11.22
C HIS A 113 -8.52 -7.82 -10.66
N LEU A 114 -8.34 -6.56 -11.02
CA LEU A 114 -9.27 -5.51 -10.62
C LEU A 114 -10.64 -5.73 -11.28
N TRP A 115 -11.72 -5.42 -10.56
CA TRP A 115 -13.09 -5.49 -11.06
C TRP A 115 -13.56 -4.22 -11.75
N PHE A 116 -12.66 -3.27 -11.89
CA PHE A 116 -12.80 -2.01 -12.59
C PHE A 116 -11.56 -1.74 -13.45
N ASP A 117 -11.63 -0.72 -14.27
CA ASP A 117 -10.49 -0.20 -15.03
C ASP A 117 -9.81 0.93 -14.23
N PRO A 118 -8.60 0.71 -13.69
CA PRO A 118 -7.93 1.72 -12.87
C PRO A 118 -7.38 2.91 -13.68
N THR A 119 -7.56 2.91 -15.01
CA THR A 119 -7.16 4.01 -15.88
C THR A 119 -8.31 4.97 -16.18
N SER A 120 -9.52 4.62 -15.78
CA SER A 120 -10.73 5.36 -16.12
C SER A 120 -11.25 6.25 -14.99
N ASP A 121 -10.90 5.96 -13.75
CA ASP A 121 -11.36 6.70 -12.58
C ASP A 121 -10.42 6.49 -11.38
N PHE A 122 -10.50 7.37 -10.40
CA PHE A 122 -9.78 7.26 -9.14
C PHE A 122 -10.45 6.25 -8.21
N HIS A 123 -9.63 5.43 -7.57
CA HIS A 123 -10.03 4.48 -6.53
C HIS A 123 -9.15 4.68 -5.30
N SER A 124 -9.74 4.52 -4.11
CA SER A 124 -8.97 4.62 -2.88
C SER A 124 -8.26 3.31 -2.54
N TYR A 125 -6.98 3.41 -2.25
CA TYR A 125 -6.13 2.30 -1.80
C TYR A 125 -5.63 2.61 -0.41
N SER A 126 -5.96 1.78 0.56
CA SER A 126 -5.63 2.07 1.95
C SER A 126 -5.11 0.84 2.70
N ILE A 127 -4.27 1.11 3.69
CA ILE A 127 -3.68 0.11 4.56
C ILE A 127 -4.12 0.40 6.00
N LEU A 128 -4.77 -0.55 6.64
CA LEU A 128 -4.92 -0.59 8.08
C LEU A 128 -3.79 -1.45 8.63
N TRP A 129 -2.91 -0.87 9.41
CA TRP A 129 -1.84 -1.58 10.08
C TRP A 129 -1.90 -1.35 11.58
N ASN A 130 -2.06 -2.41 12.32
CA ASN A 130 -2.06 -2.39 13.78
C ASN A 130 -1.36 -3.65 14.32
N HIS A 131 -1.27 -3.77 15.62
CA HIS A 131 -0.61 -4.90 16.28
C HIS A 131 -1.29 -6.27 16.08
N TYR A 132 -2.52 -6.32 15.54
CA TYR A 132 -3.24 -7.57 15.31
C TYR A 132 -3.18 -8.05 13.87
N GLN A 133 -3.29 -7.12 12.94
CA GLN A 133 -3.36 -7.43 11.52
C GLN A 133 -3.00 -6.23 10.65
N LEU A 134 -2.61 -6.55 9.44
CA LEU A 134 -2.43 -5.63 8.34
C LEU A 134 -3.48 -5.96 7.29
N VAL A 135 -4.28 -4.98 6.90
CA VAL A 135 -5.36 -5.16 5.93
C VAL A 135 -5.20 -4.16 4.80
N PHE A 136 -5.22 -4.66 3.58
CA PHE A 136 -5.26 -3.86 2.37
C PHE A 136 -6.69 -3.70 1.91
N TYR A 137 -7.06 -2.49 1.51
CA TYR A 137 -8.39 -2.15 1.01
C TYR A 137 -8.33 -1.47 -0.35
N ILE A 138 -9.36 -1.71 -1.17
CA ILE A 138 -9.74 -0.89 -2.33
C ILE A 138 -11.17 -0.43 -2.08
N ASP A 139 -11.43 0.89 -2.11
CA ASP A 139 -12.78 1.47 -1.88
C ASP A 139 -13.46 0.91 -0.62
N ASN A 140 -12.71 0.77 0.47
CA ASN A 140 -13.14 0.16 1.72
C ASN A 140 -13.46 -1.35 1.65
N ILE A 141 -13.21 -2.01 0.52
CA ILE A 141 -13.34 -3.47 0.37
C ILE A 141 -12.01 -4.11 0.75
N PRO A 142 -11.95 -4.97 1.77
CA PRO A 142 -10.71 -5.66 2.12
C PRO A 142 -10.35 -6.67 1.03
N ILE A 143 -9.11 -6.57 0.54
CA ILE A 143 -8.59 -7.42 -0.53
C ILE A 143 -7.54 -8.41 -0.04
N ARG A 144 -6.86 -8.06 1.06
CA ARG A 144 -5.85 -8.90 1.71
C ARG A 144 -5.85 -8.66 3.20
N VAL A 145 -5.68 -9.73 3.96
CA VAL A 145 -5.43 -9.71 5.40
C VAL A 145 -4.13 -10.47 5.68
N PHE A 146 -3.21 -9.83 6.40
CA PHE A 146 -2.00 -10.46 6.92
C PHE A 146 -2.02 -10.35 8.44
N LYS A 147 -2.25 -11.47 9.11
CA LYS A 147 -2.39 -11.52 10.57
C LYS A 147 -1.03 -11.47 11.27
N ASN A 148 -0.98 -10.86 12.44
CA ASN A 148 0.18 -10.95 13.31
C ASN A 148 0.24 -12.35 13.96
N ASN A 149 1.02 -13.23 13.35
CA ASN A 149 1.28 -14.59 13.78
C ASN A 149 2.70 -14.76 14.35
N THR A 150 3.27 -13.72 14.97
CA THR A 150 4.63 -13.75 15.56
C THR A 150 4.80 -14.84 16.61
N ARG A 151 3.74 -15.18 17.35
CA ARG A 151 3.72 -16.33 18.27
C ARG A 151 4.00 -17.69 17.61
N LEU A 152 3.79 -17.79 16.28
CA LEU A 152 4.07 -18.98 15.48
C LEU A 152 5.41 -18.89 14.76
N GLY A 153 6.20 -17.84 15.00
CA GLY A 153 7.47 -17.60 14.32
C GLY A 153 7.34 -16.87 12.98
N VAL A 154 6.15 -16.40 12.63
CA VAL A 154 5.93 -15.59 11.41
C VAL A 154 6.39 -14.15 11.66
N GLY A 155 7.19 -13.60 10.75
CA GLY A 155 7.56 -12.19 10.81
C GLY A 155 6.33 -11.30 10.59
N TYR A 156 6.26 -10.19 11.33
CA TYR A 156 5.23 -9.17 11.20
C TYR A 156 5.88 -7.78 11.16
N PRO A 157 5.41 -6.85 10.31
CA PRO A 157 5.97 -5.51 10.27
C PRO A 157 5.83 -4.80 11.61
N THR A 158 6.95 -4.35 12.17
CA THR A 158 7.03 -3.72 13.50
C THR A 158 7.92 -2.49 13.52
N GLN A 159 8.51 -2.13 12.40
CA GLN A 159 9.38 -0.96 12.31
C GLN A 159 8.59 0.28 11.90
N GLY A 160 9.01 1.45 12.39
CA GLY A 160 8.47 2.73 11.93
C GLY A 160 8.71 2.88 10.43
N MET A 161 7.64 3.17 9.68
CA MET A 161 7.66 3.24 8.22
C MET A 161 7.34 4.63 7.73
N MET A 162 7.88 4.98 6.57
CA MET A 162 7.43 6.11 5.76
C MET A 162 6.60 5.60 4.59
N ILE A 163 5.69 6.44 4.12
CA ILE A 163 4.90 6.15 2.92
C ILE A 163 5.74 6.57 1.72
N GLU A 164 5.81 5.72 0.73
CA GLU A 164 6.53 5.98 -0.51
C GLU A 164 5.70 5.54 -1.72
N GLY A 165 5.96 6.12 -2.87
CA GLY A 165 5.45 5.69 -4.15
C GLY A 165 6.62 5.56 -5.12
N LEU A 166 6.57 4.56 -5.96
CA LEU A 166 7.58 4.28 -6.94
C LEU A 166 6.92 4.00 -8.28
N TYR A 167 7.57 4.45 -9.33
CA TYR A 167 7.16 4.16 -10.70
C TYR A 167 8.38 3.63 -11.45
N GLY A 168 8.28 2.42 -11.98
CA GLY A 168 9.36 1.75 -12.71
C GLY A 168 8.94 1.38 -14.14
N MET A 169 9.86 1.45 -15.11
CA MET A 169 9.56 1.22 -16.50
C MET A 169 10.72 0.52 -17.22
N GLU A 170 10.37 -0.46 -18.07
CA GLU A 170 11.28 -1.09 -19.03
C GLU A 170 10.91 -0.79 -20.49
N LYS A 171 10.08 0.22 -20.76
CA LYS A 171 9.50 0.55 -22.06
C LYS A 171 9.59 2.04 -22.37
N GLU A 172 9.60 2.38 -23.66
CA GLU A 172 9.55 3.79 -24.09
C GLU A 172 8.26 4.48 -23.65
N GLY A 173 8.42 5.61 -22.92
CA GLY A 173 7.34 6.46 -22.42
C GLY A 173 6.92 7.57 -23.40
N PRO A 174 6.29 8.65 -22.90
CA PRO A 174 5.99 8.89 -21.49
C PRO A 174 4.75 8.14 -20.99
N PHE A 175 4.81 7.62 -19.79
CA PHE A 175 3.65 7.13 -19.03
C PHE A 175 3.36 8.07 -17.86
N LYS A 176 2.12 8.12 -17.40
CA LYS A 176 1.69 9.00 -16.33
C LYS A 176 0.87 8.24 -15.31
N ALA A 177 1.10 8.51 -14.05
CA ALA A 177 0.24 8.12 -12.94
C ALA A 177 -0.16 9.37 -12.15
N ILE A 178 -1.40 9.46 -11.73
CA ILE A 178 -1.93 10.57 -10.94
C ILE A 178 -2.34 10.06 -9.57
N TYR A 179 -1.97 10.80 -8.55
CA TYR A 179 -2.23 10.49 -7.16
C TYR A 179 -2.93 11.67 -6.49
N GLU A 180 -3.98 11.38 -5.70
CA GLU A 180 -4.69 12.39 -4.94
C GLU A 180 -5.24 11.84 -3.60
N GLY A 181 -5.81 12.70 -2.77
CA GLY A 181 -6.54 12.27 -1.57
C GLY A 181 -5.66 11.82 -0.40
N PHE A 182 -4.48 12.42 -0.24
CA PHE A 182 -3.49 12.05 0.78
C PHE A 182 -4.03 12.12 2.21
N LYS A 183 -4.33 10.98 2.81
CA LYS A 183 -4.77 10.89 4.19
C LYS A 183 -3.91 9.89 4.96
N ILE A 184 -3.27 10.38 6.03
CA ILE A 184 -2.46 9.56 6.93
C ILE A 184 -2.95 9.76 8.35
N GLU A 185 -3.18 8.69 9.07
CA GLU A 185 -3.39 8.67 10.50
C GLU A 185 -2.39 7.68 11.10
N GLY A 186 -1.46 8.18 11.90
CA GLY A 186 -0.36 7.38 12.41
C GLY A 186 0.08 7.79 13.81
N CYS A 187 0.84 6.94 14.46
CA CYS A 187 1.56 7.25 15.68
C CYS A 187 2.99 7.63 15.30
N PRO A 188 3.44 8.88 15.60
CA PRO A 188 4.80 9.29 15.29
C PRO A 188 5.82 8.42 16.01
N SER A 189 6.90 8.04 15.31
CA SER A 189 8.05 7.36 15.88
C SER A 189 9.32 8.17 15.57
N GLU A 190 10.17 8.37 16.58
CA GLU A 190 11.46 9.06 16.41
C GLU A 190 12.57 8.14 15.86
N GLY A 191 12.23 6.92 15.45
CA GLY A 191 13.20 5.94 14.96
C GLY A 191 12.53 4.69 14.42
N PRO A 192 13.33 3.68 14.05
CA PRO A 192 12.79 2.46 13.43
C PRO A 192 11.96 1.60 14.39
N ILE A 193 12.05 1.82 15.69
CA ILE A 193 11.31 1.03 16.68
C ILE A 193 10.02 1.76 17.03
N ILE A 194 8.90 1.10 16.80
CA ILE A 194 7.57 1.61 17.19
C ILE A 194 7.48 1.62 18.72
N SER A 195 7.08 2.76 19.29
CA SER A 195 6.90 2.87 20.73
C SER A 195 5.68 2.05 21.20
N GLN A 196 5.74 1.50 22.41
CA GLN A 196 4.60 0.78 23.01
C GLN A 196 3.33 1.63 23.10
N GLU A 197 3.46 2.95 23.17
CA GLU A 197 2.32 3.87 23.16
C GLU A 197 1.49 3.74 21.88
N CYS A 198 2.14 3.48 20.74
CA CYS A 198 1.49 3.31 19.44
C CYS A 198 0.58 2.07 19.38
N GLU A 199 0.78 1.10 20.25
CA GLU A 199 -0.03 -0.13 20.34
C GLU A 199 -1.22 -0.01 21.30
N THR A 200 -1.34 1.12 22.00
CA THR A 200 -2.40 1.32 22.99
C THR A 200 -3.75 1.66 22.35
N SER A 201 -4.83 1.47 23.09
CA SER A 201 -6.20 1.84 22.70
C SER A 201 -6.45 3.35 22.59
N LYS A 202 -5.44 4.18 22.90
CA LYS A 202 -5.44 5.62 22.61
C LYS A 202 -5.67 5.90 21.12
N TYR A 203 -5.17 5.02 20.29
CA TYR A 203 -5.32 5.10 18.84
C TYR A 203 -6.46 4.21 18.38
N TRP A 204 -7.39 4.76 17.61
CA TRP A 204 -8.63 4.11 17.21
C TRP A 204 -8.41 2.79 16.45
N TRP A 205 -7.33 2.68 15.68
CA TRP A 205 -6.99 1.47 14.89
C TRP A 205 -6.58 0.27 15.74
N ASN A 206 -6.29 0.46 17.03
CA ASN A 206 -6.03 -0.61 17.98
C ASN A 206 -7.31 -1.05 18.73
N GLY A 207 -8.44 -0.40 18.45
CA GLY A 207 -9.71 -0.75 19.06
C GLY A 207 -10.17 -2.16 18.70
N GLU A 208 -11.02 -2.75 19.54
CA GLU A 208 -11.46 -4.15 19.41
C GLU A 208 -12.05 -4.48 18.04
N LYS A 209 -12.81 -3.56 17.45
CA LYS A 209 -13.42 -3.72 16.12
C LYS A 209 -12.41 -3.82 14.96
N PHE A 210 -11.13 -3.51 15.19
CA PHE A 210 -10.08 -3.59 14.19
C PHE A 210 -9.11 -4.77 14.38
N ARG A 211 -9.38 -5.64 15.37
CA ARG A 211 -8.59 -6.85 15.61
C ARG A 211 -8.79 -7.91 14.54
N GLN A 212 -9.93 -7.86 13.87
CA GLN A 212 -10.29 -8.75 12.76
C GLN A 212 -11.33 -8.05 11.89
N LEU A 213 -11.56 -8.60 10.69
CA LEU A 213 -12.64 -8.13 9.83
C LEU A 213 -14.00 -8.39 10.51
N ASP A 214 -14.92 -7.45 10.39
CA ASP A 214 -16.30 -7.69 10.76
C ASP A 214 -16.99 -8.69 9.79
N PRO A 215 -18.18 -9.23 10.10
CA PRO A 215 -18.83 -10.22 9.23
C PRO A 215 -19.17 -9.72 7.82
N VAL A 216 -19.35 -8.42 7.60
CA VAL A 216 -19.61 -7.83 6.28
C VAL A 216 -18.30 -7.76 5.50
N GLN A 217 -17.26 -7.23 6.11
CA GLN A 217 -15.92 -7.18 5.56
C GLN A 217 -15.38 -8.57 5.24
N GLN A 218 -15.62 -9.55 6.13
CA GLN A 218 -15.18 -10.93 5.91
C GLN A 218 -15.82 -11.53 4.66
N ARG A 219 -17.12 -11.37 4.45
CA ARG A 219 -17.81 -11.83 3.24
C ARG A 219 -17.30 -11.13 1.97
N ALA A 220 -17.03 -9.82 2.07
CA ALA A 220 -16.48 -9.07 0.95
C ALA A 220 -15.07 -9.57 0.59
N TYR A 221 -14.22 -9.77 1.58
CA TYR A 221 -12.88 -10.35 1.43
C TYR A 221 -12.91 -11.75 0.78
N GLU A 222 -13.75 -12.64 1.28
CA GLU A 222 -13.91 -13.99 0.71
C GLU A 222 -14.40 -13.96 -0.75
N ASN A 223 -15.29 -13.01 -1.08
CA ASN A 223 -15.74 -12.81 -2.45
C ASN A 223 -14.59 -12.34 -3.37
N VAL A 224 -13.76 -11.40 -2.90
CA VAL A 224 -12.57 -10.96 -3.65
C VAL A 224 -11.61 -12.13 -3.86
N ARG A 225 -11.30 -12.87 -2.82
CA ARG A 225 -10.41 -14.03 -2.91
C ARG A 225 -10.88 -15.07 -3.93
N ARG A 226 -12.16 -15.38 -3.90
CA ARG A 226 -12.75 -16.39 -4.80
C ARG A 226 -12.79 -15.95 -6.26
N LYS A 227 -13.05 -14.65 -6.54
CA LYS A 227 -13.35 -14.18 -7.89
C LYS A 227 -12.16 -13.51 -8.59
N TYR A 228 -11.30 -12.85 -7.83
CA TYR A 228 -10.35 -11.90 -8.40
C TYR A 228 -8.88 -12.24 -8.11
N VAL A 229 -8.57 -13.01 -7.06
CA VAL A 229 -7.20 -13.46 -6.80
C VAL A 229 -6.80 -14.48 -7.85
N ASN A 230 -5.74 -14.18 -8.61
CA ASN A 230 -5.20 -15.05 -9.64
C ASN A 230 -3.83 -15.64 -9.27
N TYR A 231 -3.16 -15.07 -8.28
CA TYR A 231 -1.94 -15.63 -7.67
C TYR A 231 -1.95 -15.40 -6.17
N ASP A 232 -1.55 -16.42 -5.44
CA ASP A 232 -1.34 -16.36 -4.00
C ASP A 232 -0.13 -17.23 -3.65
N TYR A 233 0.92 -16.63 -3.11
CA TYR A 233 2.14 -17.34 -2.71
C TYR A 233 1.86 -18.53 -1.78
N CYS A 234 0.80 -18.47 -1.00
CA CYS A 234 0.35 -19.56 -0.14
C CYS A 234 0.00 -20.85 -0.93
N ASN A 235 -0.31 -20.73 -2.21
CA ASN A 235 -0.68 -21.84 -3.09
C ASN A 235 0.45 -22.22 -4.06
N ASP A 236 1.54 -21.47 -4.10
CA ASP A 236 2.67 -21.72 -5.01
C ASP A 236 3.60 -22.81 -4.46
N ARG A 237 3.25 -24.06 -4.73
CA ARG A 237 4.00 -25.25 -4.30
C ARG A 237 5.31 -25.46 -5.07
N TRP A 238 5.50 -24.78 -6.17
CA TRP A 238 6.77 -24.78 -6.89
C TRP A 238 7.80 -23.93 -6.16
N ARG A 239 7.41 -22.73 -5.70
CA ARG A 239 8.28 -21.82 -4.93
C ARG A 239 8.38 -22.24 -3.46
N TYR A 240 7.29 -22.72 -2.91
CA TYR A 240 7.15 -23.12 -1.51
C TYR A 240 6.58 -24.55 -1.44
N PRO A 241 7.43 -25.60 -1.54
CA PRO A 241 7.00 -27.01 -1.44
C PRO A 241 6.21 -27.28 -0.16
N GLU A 242 6.66 -26.67 0.96
CA GLU A 242 5.90 -26.58 2.21
C GLU A 242 5.28 -25.19 2.31
N ALA A 243 3.99 -25.14 2.69
CA ALA A 243 3.31 -23.86 2.85
C ALA A 243 3.99 -23.02 3.94
N PRO A 244 4.25 -21.72 3.70
CA PRO A 244 4.66 -20.81 4.75
C PRO A 244 3.76 -20.89 5.98
N LEU A 245 4.30 -20.66 7.17
CA LEU A 245 3.57 -20.84 8.44
C LEU A 245 2.30 -19.99 8.49
N GLU A 246 2.34 -18.76 8.00
CA GLU A 246 1.19 -17.84 7.94
C GLU A 246 0.07 -18.33 7.00
N CYS A 247 0.38 -19.26 6.10
CA CYS A 247 -0.57 -19.85 5.15
C CYS A 247 -1.24 -21.12 5.68
N GLN A 248 -0.79 -21.66 6.81
CA GLN A 248 -1.31 -22.89 7.39
C GLN A 248 -2.52 -22.64 8.30
N GLU A 249 -2.69 -21.43 8.82
CA GLU A 249 -3.88 -21.03 9.56
C GLU A 249 -5.00 -20.60 8.58
N LYS A 250 -6.10 -21.33 8.59
CA LYS A 250 -7.34 -21.00 7.87
C LYS A 250 -8.31 -20.27 8.78
#